data_83ed0b3c78b9a9b90fa08abfa0ea48ec
#
_entry.id   83ed0b3c78b9a9b90fa08abfa0ea48ec
#
_cell.length_a   1.000
_cell.length_b   1.000
_cell.length_c   1.000
_cell.angle_alpha   90.00
_cell.angle_beta   90.00
_cell.angle_gamma   90.00
#
_symmetry.space_group_name_H-M   'P 1'
#
loop_
_entity.id
_entity.type
_entity.pdbx_description
1 polymer ?
#
loop_
_entity_poly.entity_id
_entity_poly.type
_entity_poly.pdbx_seq_one_letter_code
_entity_poly.pdbx_strand_id
1 'polypeptide(L)'
;MIKPCEDRMVVSKSDISKQRLKQQYLILVLAKLSFVFILLCGPNGSATTLLKLDIDQVAREAELVFEGEVLNHEVRTETSTGLINTYITFLVLDVIKGDSPTTTIELKFTGGTLNGETTKVDGLTIPEPGEQGIYFVESMSNNLINPLVGWSQGHFLIKEIDGERIIYTAGHNPVVDIQSIASIPPSIKRPHAILEENSDAAAGVLVDDGGEIRRQRL
;
A
#
# COMPACT_ATOMS: atom_id res chain seq x y z
N MET A 1 -10.56 -88.54 14.01
CA MET A 1 -10.98 -87.72 15.12
C MET A 1 -9.81 -86.76 15.43
N ILE A 2 -9.83 -85.55 14.81
CA ILE A 2 -8.69 -84.57 14.89
C ILE A 2 -9.27 -83.37 15.61
N LYS A 3 -8.75 -83.02 16.81
CA LYS A 3 -9.09 -81.83 17.53
C LYS A 3 -8.27 -80.61 16.97
N PRO A 4 -8.91 -79.46 16.74
CA PRO A 4 -8.13 -78.26 16.41
C PRO A 4 -7.58 -77.64 17.71
N CYS A 5 -6.30 -77.37 17.70
CA CYS A 5 -5.58 -76.61 18.72
C CYS A 5 -5.91 -75.11 18.53
N GLU A 6 -6.69 -74.55 19.44
CA GLU A 6 -7.07 -73.16 19.48
C GLU A 6 -6.01 -72.40 20.31
N ASP A 7 -4.99 -71.88 19.60
CA ASP A 7 -3.90 -71.10 20.20
C ASP A 7 -4.42 -69.66 20.46
N ARG A 8 -5.00 -69.47 21.65
CA ARG A 8 -5.51 -68.19 22.11
C ARG A 8 -4.35 -67.38 22.66
N MET A 9 -3.77 -66.50 21.83
CA MET A 9 -2.72 -65.57 22.19
C MET A 9 -3.22 -64.63 23.31
N VAL A 10 -2.83 -64.91 24.57
CA VAL A 10 -3.16 -64.09 25.71
C VAL A 10 -2.20 -62.89 25.74
N VAL A 11 -2.67 -61.76 25.19
CA VAL A 11 -1.92 -60.50 25.26
C VAL A 11 -1.97 -60.01 26.73
N SER A 12 -0.79 -59.90 27.34
CA SER A 12 -0.65 -59.45 28.74
C SER A 12 -1.12 -58.00 28.92
N LYS A 13 -1.85 -57.72 29.99
CA LYS A 13 -2.29 -56.35 30.37
C LYS A 13 -1.10 -55.37 30.43
N SER A 14 0.10 -55.85 30.72
CA SER A 14 1.34 -55.03 30.75
C SER A 14 1.76 -54.56 29.36
N ASP A 15 1.54 -55.33 28.31
CA ASP A 15 1.90 -54.96 26.97
C ASP A 15 0.94 -53.96 26.34
N ILE A 16 -0.36 -54.06 26.71
CA ILE A 16 -1.36 -53.06 26.29
C ILE A 16 -1.09 -51.71 26.94
N SER A 17 -0.68 -51.69 28.22
CA SER A 17 -0.36 -50.45 28.93
C SER A 17 0.89 -49.74 28.33
N LYS A 18 1.93 -50.49 28.00
CA LYS A 18 3.14 -49.99 27.34
C LYS A 18 2.87 -49.46 25.94
N GLN A 19 2.02 -50.11 25.16
CA GLN A 19 1.60 -49.63 23.86
C GLN A 19 0.82 -48.32 23.93
N ARG A 20 -0.12 -48.20 24.89
CA ARG A 20 -0.87 -46.94 25.09
C ARG A 20 0.05 -45.78 25.50
N LEU A 21 1.04 -46.05 26.41
CA LEU A 21 2.02 -45.03 26.80
C LEU A 21 2.88 -44.56 25.59
N LYS A 22 3.35 -45.48 24.75
CA LYS A 22 4.11 -45.16 23.53
C LYS A 22 3.26 -44.33 22.55
N GLN A 23 2.00 -44.68 22.41
CA GLN A 23 1.08 -43.97 21.52
C GLN A 23 0.79 -42.57 22.01
N GLN A 24 0.59 -42.38 23.32
CA GLN A 24 0.42 -41.05 23.92
C GLN A 24 1.67 -40.19 23.78
N TYR A 25 2.85 -40.76 23.96
CA TYR A 25 4.12 -40.06 23.79
C TYR A 25 4.33 -39.64 22.34
N LEU A 26 4.01 -40.48 21.37
CA LEU A 26 4.09 -40.19 19.95
C LEU A 26 3.15 -39.02 19.55
N ILE A 27 1.92 -39.01 20.07
CA ILE A 27 0.95 -37.93 19.84
C ILE A 27 1.48 -36.61 20.40
N LEU A 28 2.05 -36.62 21.61
CA LEU A 28 2.65 -35.43 22.23
C LEU A 28 3.83 -34.88 21.44
N VAL A 29 4.69 -35.75 20.90
CA VAL A 29 5.83 -35.35 20.07
C VAL A 29 5.36 -34.75 18.75
N LEU A 30 4.37 -35.38 18.09
CA LEU A 30 3.80 -34.87 16.85
C LEU A 30 3.09 -33.53 17.06
N ALA A 31 2.36 -33.35 18.18
CA ALA A 31 1.73 -32.09 18.52
C ALA A 31 2.75 -30.96 18.76
N LYS A 32 3.86 -31.27 19.45
CA LYS A 32 4.96 -30.30 19.61
C LYS A 32 5.64 -29.94 18.30
N LEU A 33 5.87 -30.93 17.43
CA LEU A 33 6.46 -30.72 16.12
C LEU A 33 5.56 -29.86 15.22
N SER A 34 4.25 -30.10 15.25
CA SER A 34 3.26 -29.31 14.54
C SER A 34 3.20 -27.87 15.04
N PHE A 35 3.31 -27.66 16.37
CA PHE A 35 3.33 -26.32 16.97
C PHE A 35 4.59 -25.52 16.56
N VAL A 36 5.74 -26.18 16.53
CA VAL A 36 7.00 -25.56 16.05
C VAL A 36 6.92 -25.21 14.56
N PHE A 37 6.28 -26.08 13.74
CA PHE A 37 6.09 -25.81 12.32
C PHE A 37 5.17 -24.60 12.05
N ILE A 38 4.10 -24.42 12.86
CA ILE A 38 3.20 -23.26 12.77
C ILE A 38 3.95 -21.96 13.14
N LEU A 39 4.86 -22.01 14.13
CA LEU A 39 5.68 -20.85 14.53
C LEU A 39 6.71 -20.44 13.45
N LEU A 40 7.19 -21.40 12.64
CA LEU A 40 8.12 -21.14 11.53
C LEU A 40 7.45 -20.64 10.25
N CYS A 41 6.14 -20.88 10.09
CA CYS A 41 5.31 -20.37 8.99
C CYS A 41 4.61 -19.05 9.38
N GLY A 42 5.31 -18.14 10.04
CA GLY A 42 4.81 -16.78 10.27
C GLY A 42 4.48 -16.08 8.93
N PRO A 43 3.45 -15.23 8.86
CA PRO A 43 3.18 -14.46 7.66
C PRO A 43 4.41 -13.60 7.34
N ASN A 44 4.96 -13.75 6.13
CA ASN A 44 5.96 -12.84 5.62
C ASN A 44 5.26 -11.50 5.35
N GLY A 45 5.20 -10.63 6.36
CA GLY A 45 4.76 -9.27 6.21
C GLY A 45 5.82 -8.49 5.44
N SER A 46 5.60 -8.24 4.14
CA SER A 46 6.38 -7.27 3.39
C SER A 46 5.86 -5.89 3.80
N ALA A 47 6.58 -5.18 4.66
CA ALA A 47 6.28 -3.78 4.96
C ALA A 47 7.05 -2.91 3.96
N THR A 48 6.34 -2.26 3.04
CA THR A 48 6.92 -1.17 2.23
C THR A 48 6.96 0.08 3.09
N THR A 49 8.17 0.56 3.38
CA THR A 49 8.36 1.77 4.19
C THR A 49 8.56 2.94 3.24
N LEU A 50 7.58 3.85 3.16
CA LEU A 50 7.71 5.12 2.47
C LEU A 50 8.23 6.18 3.43
N LEU A 51 9.20 6.98 2.97
CA LEU A 51 9.66 8.14 3.73
C LEU A 51 8.58 9.23 3.68
N LYS A 52 8.20 9.77 4.83
CA LYS A 52 7.31 10.93 4.88
C LYS A 52 8.06 12.17 4.46
N LEU A 53 7.66 12.79 3.35
CA LEU A 53 8.23 14.02 2.81
C LEU A 53 7.54 15.25 3.40
N ASP A 54 8.25 16.37 3.48
CA ASP A 54 7.63 17.67 3.72
C ASP A 54 6.92 18.15 2.45
N ILE A 55 5.76 18.81 2.56
CA ILE A 55 5.00 19.33 1.40
C ILE A 55 5.87 20.27 0.54
N ASP A 56 6.73 21.08 1.16
CA ASP A 56 7.69 21.91 0.45
C ASP A 56 8.70 21.08 -0.36
N GLN A 57 9.07 19.90 0.13
CA GLN A 57 9.94 18.96 -0.57
C GLN A 57 9.21 18.32 -1.75
N VAL A 58 7.98 17.86 -1.54
CA VAL A 58 7.12 17.34 -2.63
C VAL A 58 7.00 18.37 -3.75
N ALA A 59 6.73 19.63 -3.39
CA ALA A 59 6.62 20.70 -4.37
C ALA A 59 7.95 21.04 -5.08
N ARG A 60 9.09 20.94 -4.39
CA ARG A 60 10.41 21.20 -4.99
C ARG A 60 10.86 20.09 -5.93
N GLU A 61 10.68 18.83 -5.53
CA GLU A 61 11.16 17.65 -6.27
C GLU A 61 10.32 17.34 -7.50
N ALA A 62 9.07 17.78 -7.56
CA ALA A 62 8.26 17.62 -8.75
C ALA A 62 8.85 18.36 -9.95
N GLU A 63 9.02 17.65 -11.07
CA GLU A 63 9.35 18.23 -12.39
C GLU A 63 8.14 18.97 -12.96
N LEU A 64 6.94 18.37 -12.84
CA LEU A 64 5.67 18.91 -13.27
C LEU A 64 4.65 18.85 -12.16
N VAL A 65 3.89 19.91 -11.94
CA VAL A 65 2.69 19.91 -11.09
C VAL A 65 1.52 20.42 -11.93
N PHE A 66 0.48 19.63 -12.01
CA PHE A 66 -0.69 19.98 -12.78
C PHE A 66 -1.99 19.59 -12.10
N GLU A 67 -3.04 20.33 -12.38
CA GLU A 67 -4.42 19.92 -12.18
C GLU A 67 -4.88 19.14 -13.40
N GLY A 68 -5.48 17.98 -13.22
CA GLY A 68 -5.93 17.17 -14.33
C GLY A 68 -7.09 16.25 -13.97
N GLU A 69 -7.69 15.71 -15.04
CA GLU A 69 -8.73 14.69 -14.98
C GLU A 69 -8.22 13.40 -15.62
N VAL A 70 -8.45 12.27 -14.96
CA VAL A 70 -8.13 10.93 -15.51
C VAL A 70 -9.13 10.58 -16.58
N LEU A 71 -8.66 10.51 -17.83
CA LEU A 71 -9.50 10.14 -18.99
C LEU A 71 -9.61 8.64 -19.19
N ASN A 72 -8.49 7.93 -19.05
CA ASN A 72 -8.40 6.53 -19.41
C ASN A 72 -7.30 5.79 -18.66
N HIS A 73 -7.50 4.48 -18.48
CA HIS A 73 -6.51 3.50 -18.04
C HIS A 73 -6.25 2.50 -19.15
N GLU A 74 -4.99 2.21 -19.41
CA GLU A 74 -4.59 1.10 -20.27
C GLU A 74 -3.57 0.22 -19.53
N VAL A 75 -3.91 -1.05 -19.32
CA VAL A 75 -3.02 -2.00 -18.65
C VAL A 75 -2.22 -2.76 -19.70
N ARG A 76 -0.88 -2.70 -19.60
CA ARG A 76 0.05 -3.32 -20.54
C ARG A 76 1.15 -4.07 -19.78
N THR A 77 1.67 -5.15 -20.38
CA THR A 77 2.89 -5.79 -19.88
C THR A 77 4.10 -5.10 -20.52
N GLU A 78 5.04 -4.68 -19.69
CA GLU A 78 6.30 -4.12 -20.18
C GLU A 78 7.21 -5.24 -20.71
N THR A 79 7.57 -5.17 -21.99
CA THR A 79 8.32 -6.24 -22.67
C THR A 79 9.70 -6.51 -22.05
N SER A 80 10.35 -5.48 -21.51
CA SER A 80 11.70 -5.56 -20.96
C SER A 80 11.76 -6.24 -19.57
N THR A 81 10.73 -6.05 -18.75
CA THR A 81 10.70 -6.50 -17.35
C THR A 81 9.68 -7.60 -17.11
N GLY A 82 8.70 -7.76 -17.99
CA GLY A 82 7.54 -8.64 -17.79
C GLY A 82 6.54 -8.11 -16.75
N LEU A 83 6.75 -6.90 -16.20
CA LEU A 83 5.85 -6.31 -15.21
C LEU A 83 4.58 -5.77 -15.87
N ILE A 84 3.47 -5.93 -15.18
CA ILE A 84 2.20 -5.31 -15.54
C ILE A 84 2.22 -3.87 -15.05
N ASN A 85 1.94 -2.93 -15.95
CA ASN A 85 1.85 -1.51 -15.64
C ASN A 85 0.50 -0.95 -16.12
N THR A 86 -0.01 0.04 -15.39
CA THR A 86 -1.18 0.83 -15.77
C THR A 86 -0.70 2.16 -16.32
N TYR A 87 -1.06 2.46 -17.55
CA TYR A 87 -0.81 3.73 -18.22
C TYR A 87 -2.07 4.57 -18.11
N ILE A 88 -1.93 5.74 -17.50
CA ILE A 88 -3.04 6.64 -17.25
C ILE A 88 -2.90 7.87 -18.14
N THR A 89 -3.93 8.15 -18.93
CA THR A 89 -4.04 9.36 -19.71
C THR A 89 -4.81 10.41 -18.91
N PHE A 90 -4.16 11.54 -18.66
CA PHE A 90 -4.74 12.71 -18.00
C PHE A 90 -5.07 13.80 -19.02
N LEU A 91 -6.21 14.45 -18.87
CA LEU A 91 -6.48 15.76 -19.44
C LEU A 91 -5.86 16.80 -18.50
N VAL A 92 -4.94 17.62 -19.01
CA VAL A 92 -4.34 18.72 -18.25
C VAL A 92 -5.31 19.90 -18.24
N LEU A 93 -5.82 20.27 -17.07
CA LEU A 93 -6.74 21.38 -16.88
C LEU A 93 -5.97 22.67 -16.60
N ASP A 94 -4.91 22.59 -15.77
CA ASP A 94 -4.02 23.71 -15.45
C ASP A 94 -2.61 23.21 -15.14
N VAL A 95 -1.59 23.99 -15.49
CA VAL A 95 -0.18 23.71 -15.17
C VAL A 95 0.29 24.65 -14.08
N ILE A 96 0.54 24.08 -12.89
CA ILE A 96 0.93 24.85 -11.70
C ILE A 96 2.45 25.05 -11.64
N LYS A 97 3.23 24.04 -12.08
CA LYS A 97 4.70 24.08 -12.13
C LYS A 97 5.20 23.25 -13.30
N GLY A 98 6.28 23.69 -13.92
CA GLY A 98 6.90 23.03 -15.08
C GLY A 98 6.20 23.38 -16.39
N ASP A 99 6.45 22.59 -17.42
CA ASP A 99 5.88 22.79 -18.75
C ASP A 99 5.16 21.53 -19.24
N SER A 100 3.97 21.69 -19.76
CA SER A 100 3.25 20.63 -20.48
C SER A 100 2.93 21.13 -21.90
N PRO A 101 3.61 20.62 -22.93
CA PRO A 101 3.41 21.07 -24.31
C PRO A 101 2.10 20.56 -24.93
N THR A 102 1.41 19.65 -24.24
CA THR A 102 0.19 18.97 -24.72
C THR A 102 -0.95 19.10 -23.72
N THR A 103 -2.18 19.04 -24.24
CA THR A 103 -3.39 19.03 -23.42
C THR A 103 -3.63 17.71 -22.70
N THR A 104 -2.92 16.65 -23.09
CA THR A 104 -2.98 15.35 -22.42
C THR A 104 -1.58 14.82 -22.15
N ILE A 105 -1.41 14.14 -21.02
CA ILE A 105 -0.18 13.44 -20.66
C ILE A 105 -0.48 12.00 -20.30
N GLU A 106 0.45 11.09 -20.57
CA GLU A 106 0.37 9.70 -20.14
C GLU A 106 1.42 9.46 -19.06
N LEU A 107 1.00 8.94 -17.90
CA LEU A 107 1.87 8.53 -16.81
C LEU A 107 1.77 7.02 -16.60
N LYS A 108 2.91 6.38 -16.31
CA LYS A 108 3.02 4.95 -16.07
C LYS A 108 3.08 4.67 -14.56
N PHE A 109 2.19 3.82 -14.07
CA PHE A 109 2.17 3.28 -12.72
C PHE A 109 2.44 1.79 -12.75
N THR A 110 3.34 1.28 -11.90
CA THR A 110 3.56 -0.17 -11.82
C THR A 110 2.41 -0.83 -11.10
N GLY A 111 1.83 -1.84 -11.72
CA GLY A 111 0.70 -2.60 -11.20
C GLY A 111 -0.50 -2.59 -12.13
N GLY A 112 -1.49 -3.41 -11.78
CA GLY A 112 -2.72 -3.61 -12.54
C GLY A 112 -3.04 -5.08 -12.73
N THR A 113 -4.15 -5.36 -13.40
CA THR A 113 -4.60 -6.73 -13.73
C THR A 113 -4.72 -6.87 -15.24
N LEU A 114 -4.05 -7.88 -15.79
CA LEU A 114 -4.08 -8.20 -17.21
C LEU A 114 -4.20 -9.71 -17.41
N ASN A 115 -5.19 -10.15 -18.18
CA ASN A 115 -5.43 -11.57 -18.49
C ASN A 115 -5.55 -12.49 -17.25
N GLY A 116 -6.03 -11.97 -16.12
CA GLY A 116 -6.16 -12.71 -14.86
C GLY A 116 -4.91 -12.73 -14.00
N GLU A 117 -3.79 -12.16 -14.46
CA GLU A 117 -2.59 -11.92 -13.66
C GLU A 117 -2.64 -10.53 -13.04
N THR A 118 -2.28 -10.41 -11.76
CA THR A 118 -2.28 -9.14 -11.03
C THR A 118 -0.90 -8.85 -10.48
N THR A 119 -0.37 -7.68 -10.82
CA THR A 119 0.79 -7.08 -10.14
C THR A 119 0.27 -6.01 -9.20
N LYS A 120 0.64 -6.10 -7.92
CA LYS A 120 0.30 -5.10 -6.91
C LYS A 120 1.57 -4.61 -6.23
N VAL A 121 1.68 -3.30 -6.07
CA VAL A 121 2.72 -2.65 -5.28
C VAL A 121 2.05 -2.09 -4.02
N ASP A 122 2.48 -2.56 -2.84
CA ASP A 122 1.89 -2.11 -1.59
C ASP A 122 2.19 -0.62 -1.34
N GLY A 123 1.18 0.12 -0.91
CA GLY A 123 1.28 1.57 -0.67
C GLY A 123 1.15 2.43 -1.94
N LEU A 124 0.98 1.83 -3.11
CA LEU A 124 0.75 2.57 -4.34
C LEU A 124 -0.74 2.75 -4.58
N THR A 125 -1.17 3.99 -4.75
CA THR A 125 -2.53 4.35 -5.18
C THR A 125 -2.47 4.73 -6.65
N ILE A 126 -3.31 4.09 -7.47
CA ILE A 126 -3.48 4.40 -8.89
C ILE A 126 -4.70 5.30 -9.01
N PRO A 127 -4.59 6.52 -9.57
CA PRO A 127 -5.74 7.41 -9.80
C PRO A 127 -6.81 6.73 -10.66
N GLU A 128 -8.09 6.92 -10.36
CA GLU A 128 -9.20 6.23 -11.00
C GLU A 128 -9.80 7.04 -12.17
N PRO A 129 -10.38 6.40 -13.21
CA PRO A 129 -11.03 7.11 -14.31
C PRO A 129 -12.11 8.09 -13.86
N GLY A 130 -12.08 9.32 -14.39
CA GLY A 130 -12.98 10.42 -14.00
C GLY A 130 -12.54 11.16 -12.72
N GLU A 131 -11.45 10.75 -12.10
CA GLU A 131 -10.89 11.44 -10.95
C GLU A 131 -10.26 12.77 -11.38
N GLN A 132 -10.60 13.84 -10.68
CA GLN A 132 -9.93 15.13 -10.78
C GLN A 132 -8.98 15.31 -9.61
N GLY A 133 -7.78 15.82 -9.88
CA GLY A 133 -6.77 15.98 -8.85
C GLY A 133 -5.62 16.90 -9.21
N ILE A 134 -4.76 17.11 -8.22
CA ILE A 134 -3.46 17.78 -8.38
C ILE A 134 -2.38 16.72 -8.23
N TYR A 135 -1.53 16.62 -9.26
CA TYR A 135 -0.53 15.57 -9.39
C TYR A 135 0.87 16.19 -9.41
N PHE A 136 1.71 15.78 -8.47
CA PHE A 136 3.10 16.22 -8.35
C PHE A 136 4.00 15.15 -9.00
N VAL A 137 4.31 15.31 -10.27
CA VAL A 137 5.08 14.35 -11.06
C VAL A 137 6.57 14.53 -10.79
N GLU A 138 7.23 13.47 -10.34
CA GLU A 138 8.67 13.47 -10.04
C GLU A 138 9.50 13.58 -11.33
N SER A 139 9.16 12.79 -12.35
CA SER A 139 9.82 12.87 -13.64
C SER A 139 8.92 12.37 -14.77
N MET A 140 8.96 13.09 -15.89
CA MET A 140 8.28 12.72 -17.14
C MET A 140 9.09 11.73 -17.99
N SER A 141 10.38 11.57 -17.72
CA SER A 141 11.30 10.77 -18.55
C SER A 141 11.84 9.51 -17.85
N ASN A 142 11.87 9.48 -16.53
CA ASN A 142 12.40 8.36 -15.77
C ASN A 142 11.41 7.21 -15.68
N ASN A 143 11.92 5.97 -15.75
CA ASN A 143 11.12 4.78 -15.58
C ASN A 143 10.93 4.46 -14.08
N LEU A 144 10.00 5.15 -13.43
CA LEU A 144 9.69 5.01 -12.02
C LEU A 144 8.59 3.97 -11.78
N ILE A 145 8.54 3.40 -10.56
CA ILE A 145 7.46 2.52 -10.10
C ILE A 145 6.16 3.30 -9.98
N ASN A 146 6.26 4.51 -9.41
CA ASN A 146 5.21 5.51 -9.34
C ASN A 146 5.78 6.84 -9.84
N PRO A 147 5.16 7.51 -10.81
CA PRO A 147 5.68 8.76 -11.35
C PRO A 147 5.48 9.95 -10.42
N LEU A 148 4.69 9.81 -9.34
CA LEU A 148 4.38 10.90 -8.41
C LEU A 148 5.39 10.95 -7.25
N VAL A 149 5.80 12.16 -6.88
CA VAL A 149 6.70 12.41 -5.74
C VAL A 149 6.13 11.84 -4.47
N GLY A 150 6.89 10.97 -3.80
CA GLY A 150 6.45 10.36 -2.55
C GLY A 150 5.14 9.55 -2.69
N TRP A 151 4.79 9.13 -3.90
CA TRP A 151 3.63 8.31 -4.26
C TRP A 151 2.31 9.02 -3.90
N SER A 152 1.55 8.48 -2.90
CA SER A 152 0.30 9.09 -2.43
C SER A 152 0.47 10.51 -1.88
N GLN A 153 1.68 10.86 -1.40
CA GLN A 153 1.96 12.20 -0.86
C GLN A 153 1.96 13.29 -1.95
N GLY A 154 2.24 12.91 -3.20
CA GLY A 154 2.18 13.78 -4.37
C GLY A 154 0.86 13.70 -5.15
N HIS A 155 -0.21 13.16 -4.53
CA HIS A 155 -1.50 12.95 -5.14
C HIS A 155 -2.62 13.54 -4.28
N PHE A 156 -3.31 14.55 -4.79
CA PHE A 156 -4.45 15.18 -4.15
C PHE A 156 -5.66 15.10 -5.05
N LEU A 157 -6.79 14.73 -4.47
CA LEU A 157 -8.09 14.66 -5.15
C LEU A 157 -8.82 16.00 -5.06
N ILE A 158 -9.59 16.35 -6.07
CA ILE A 158 -10.50 17.49 -6.06
C ILE A 158 -11.92 16.97 -6.16
N LYS A 159 -12.77 17.35 -5.22
CA LYS A 159 -14.20 17.05 -5.26
C LYS A 159 -15.00 18.33 -5.19
N GLU A 160 -16.06 18.41 -5.99
CA GLU A 160 -17.04 19.51 -5.90
C GLU A 160 -18.18 19.06 -4.98
N ILE A 161 -18.39 19.81 -3.90
CA ILE A 161 -19.47 19.59 -2.93
C ILE A 161 -20.19 20.93 -2.73
N ASP A 162 -21.49 20.96 -3.02
CA ASP A 162 -22.34 22.15 -2.89
C ASP A 162 -21.80 23.39 -3.66
N GLY A 163 -21.10 23.15 -4.80
CA GLY A 163 -20.51 24.19 -5.62
C GLY A 163 -19.15 24.71 -5.13
N GLU A 164 -18.60 24.11 -4.07
CA GLU A 164 -17.26 24.40 -3.57
C GLU A 164 -16.27 23.27 -3.92
N ARG A 165 -15.07 23.66 -4.35
CA ARG A 165 -13.99 22.71 -4.66
C ARG A 165 -13.20 22.42 -3.39
N ILE A 166 -13.24 21.18 -2.95
CA ILE A 166 -12.55 20.70 -1.73
C ILE A 166 -11.43 19.75 -2.14
N ILE A 167 -10.25 19.97 -1.57
CA ILE A 167 -9.06 19.14 -1.79
C ILE A 167 -9.06 18.03 -0.74
N TYR A 168 -8.73 16.81 -1.19
CA TYR A 168 -8.55 15.62 -0.35
C TYR A 168 -7.17 15.02 -0.60
N THR A 169 -6.64 14.32 0.37
CA THR A 169 -5.49 13.44 0.16
C THR A 169 -5.88 12.21 -0.67
N ALA A 170 -4.91 11.44 -1.18
CA ALA A 170 -5.16 10.18 -1.88
C ALA A 170 -5.98 9.18 -1.03
N GLY A 171 -5.87 9.24 0.31
CA GLY A 171 -6.67 8.46 1.25
C GLY A 171 -8.06 9.04 1.55
N HIS A 172 -8.52 10.01 0.76
CA HIS A 172 -9.83 10.66 0.89
C HIS A 172 -10.06 11.46 2.18
N ASN A 173 -9.00 11.93 2.84
CA ASN A 173 -9.10 12.83 3.98
C ASN A 173 -9.14 14.29 3.49
N PRO A 174 -10.13 15.11 3.88
CA PRO A 174 -10.21 16.49 3.43
C PRO A 174 -9.04 17.31 3.97
N VAL A 175 -8.40 18.08 3.09
CA VAL A 175 -7.30 18.98 3.45
C VAL A 175 -7.89 20.28 3.95
N VAL A 176 -7.52 20.70 5.16
CA VAL A 176 -8.03 21.92 5.80
C VAL A 176 -7.02 23.04 5.82
N ASP A 177 -5.72 22.73 5.79
CA ASP A 177 -4.65 23.73 5.76
C ASP A 177 -3.36 23.11 5.22
N ILE A 178 -2.47 23.96 4.70
CA ILE A 178 -1.13 23.57 4.27
C ILE A 178 -0.12 24.48 4.95
N GLN A 179 0.78 23.89 5.73
CA GLN A 179 1.81 24.62 6.47
C GLN A 179 3.20 24.29 5.90
N SER A 180 3.90 25.34 5.45
CA SER A 180 5.30 25.21 5.06
C SER A 180 6.17 24.87 6.27
N ILE A 181 6.93 23.77 6.18
CA ILE A 181 7.87 23.33 7.22
C ILE A 181 9.27 23.94 6.99
N ALA A 182 9.47 24.68 5.88
CA ALA A 182 10.76 25.28 5.54
C ALA A 182 11.29 26.25 6.62
N SER A 183 10.39 26.85 7.41
CA SER A 183 10.73 27.74 8.52
C SER A 183 11.26 27.03 9.79
N ILE A 184 11.15 25.71 9.88
CA ILE A 184 11.61 24.95 11.04
C ILE A 184 13.10 24.64 10.86
N PRO A 185 13.98 25.06 11.80
CA PRO A 185 15.41 24.77 11.72
C PRO A 185 15.67 23.25 11.61
N PRO A 186 16.63 22.81 10.77
CA PRO A 186 16.94 21.38 10.58
C PRO A 186 17.28 20.64 11.88
N SER A 187 17.82 21.34 12.87
CA SER A 187 18.15 20.80 14.20
C SER A 187 16.93 20.39 15.04
N ILE A 188 15.73 20.89 14.68
CA ILE A 188 14.46 20.59 15.36
C ILE A 188 13.62 19.60 14.53
N LYS A 189 13.91 19.48 13.22
CA LYS A 189 13.27 18.49 12.36
C LYS A 189 13.65 17.09 12.86
N ARG A 190 12.71 16.42 13.49
CA ARG A 190 12.86 14.98 13.76
C ARG A 190 12.78 14.24 12.43
N PRO A 191 13.59 13.18 12.21
CA PRO A 191 13.31 12.24 11.13
C PRO A 191 11.87 11.78 11.34
N HIS A 192 11.00 12.06 10.39
CA HIS A 192 9.63 11.60 10.47
C HIS A 192 9.67 10.08 10.30
N ALA A 193 9.65 9.35 11.42
CA ALA A 193 9.23 7.97 11.40
C ALA A 193 7.81 7.98 10.81
N ILE A 194 7.52 7.06 9.92
CA ILE A 194 6.19 6.83 9.38
C ILE A 194 5.29 6.63 10.57
N LEU A 195 4.44 7.61 10.85
CA LEU A 195 3.36 7.47 11.78
C LEU A 195 2.22 6.83 10.99
N GLU A 196 1.71 5.72 11.48
CA GLU A 196 0.71 4.88 10.82
C GLU A 196 -0.62 5.60 10.52
N GLU A 197 -0.86 6.78 11.09
CA GLU A 197 -2.18 7.41 11.09
C GLU A 197 -2.52 8.29 9.87
N ASN A 198 -1.58 8.71 9.03
CA ASN A 198 -1.82 9.41 7.75
C ASN A 198 -0.60 9.26 6.82
N SER A 199 -0.32 8.03 6.41
CA SER A 199 0.82 7.71 5.53
C SER A 199 0.68 8.28 4.12
N ASP A 200 -0.54 8.70 3.74
CA ASP A 200 -0.90 9.22 2.42
C ASP A 200 -0.69 10.73 2.26
N ALA A 201 -0.50 11.45 3.36
CA ALA A 201 -0.29 12.89 3.33
C ALA A 201 1.18 13.27 3.64
N ALA A 202 1.72 14.25 2.89
CA ALA A 202 3.00 14.86 3.20
C ALA A 202 2.96 15.61 4.55
N ALA A 203 4.10 15.74 5.21
CA ALA A 203 4.18 16.55 6.42
C ALA A 203 3.92 18.03 6.10
N GLY A 204 3.11 18.68 6.91
CA GLY A 204 2.61 20.03 6.67
C GLY A 204 1.24 20.08 6.00
N VAL A 205 0.71 18.95 5.52
CA VAL A 205 -0.69 18.86 5.08
C VAL A 205 -1.54 18.50 6.28
N LEU A 206 -2.44 19.40 6.66
CA LEU A 206 -3.38 19.20 7.76
C LEU A 206 -4.71 18.69 7.19
N VAL A 207 -5.19 17.58 7.73
CA VAL A 207 -6.43 16.93 7.31
C VAL A 207 -7.47 16.99 8.44
N ASP A 208 -8.74 16.98 8.06
CA ASP A 208 -9.84 16.80 9.01
C ASP A 208 -10.08 15.29 9.20
N ASP A 209 -9.68 14.78 10.35
CA ASP A 209 -9.92 13.39 10.77
C ASP A 209 -11.27 13.20 11.46
N GLY A 210 -12.16 14.22 11.39
CA GLY A 210 -13.51 14.20 11.95
C GLY A 210 -13.60 14.41 13.46
N GLY A 211 -12.44 14.60 14.16
CA GLY A 211 -12.39 14.68 15.62
C GLY A 211 -12.04 16.02 16.23
N GLU A 212 -11.08 16.72 15.68
CA GLU A 212 -10.41 17.83 16.38
C GLU A 212 -10.71 19.24 15.84
N ILE A 213 -10.95 19.38 14.55
CA ILE A 213 -11.08 20.71 13.91
C ILE A 213 -12.45 21.33 14.11
N ARG A 214 -13.49 20.54 14.40
CA ARG A 214 -14.85 21.06 14.75
C ARG A 214 -14.88 21.93 16.00
N ARG A 215 -13.83 21.87 16.84
CA ARG A 215 -13.76 22.66 18.11
C ARG A 215 -13.19 24.06 17.97
N GLN A 216 -12.56 24.40 16.86
CA GLN A 216 -11.93 25.72 16.66
C GLN A 216 -12.78 26.72 15.86
N ARG A 217 -14.02 26.36 15.45
CA ARG A 217 -14.95 27.25 14.75
C ARG A 217 -16.14 27.70 15.60
N LEU A 218 -15.95 27.91 16.88
CA LEU A 218 -16.94 28.58 17.73
C LEU A 218 -16.36 29.86 18.27
#